data_503ddaf19c3f697c73e995959a0f8dd7
#
_entry.id   503ddaf19c3f697c73e995959a0f8dd7
#
_cell.length_a   1.000
_cell.length_b   1.000
_cell.length_c   1.000
_cell.angle_alpha   90.00
_cell.angle_beta   90.00
_cell.angle_gamma   90.00
#
_symmetry.space_group_name_H-M   'P 1'
#
loop_
_entity.id
_entity.type
_entity.pdbx_description
1 polymer ?
#
loop_
_entity_poly.entity_id
_entity_poly.type
_entity_poly.pdbx_seq_one_letter_code
_entity_poly.pdbx_strand_id
1 'polypeptide(L)'
;METRAVELLRRASDLIGRGWTQYAESRDAGGDAVDPWQPTAICWSLLGALVAALDEQTDNGDDLPLHELADALDALALFVDSDSLAEWNDDPKRTQDDVMGALDAAAEAAVPRRLDA
;
A
#
# COMPACT_ATOMS: atom_id res chain seq x y z
N MET A 1 -9.29 -11.45 14.47
CA MET A 1 -8.56 -11.99 13.31
C MET A 1 -8.58 -10.96 12.18
N GLU A 2 -7.43 -10.64 11.68
CA GLU A 2 -7.32 -9.67 10.60
C GLU A 2 -7.60 -10.33 9.25
N THR A 3 -8.23 -9.58 8.36
CA THR A 3 -8.42 -10.01 6.98
C THR A 3 -7.14 -9.81 6.17
N ARG A 4 -7.07 -10.40 4.98
CA ARG A 4 -5.96 -10.15 4.07
C ARG A 4 -5.89 -8.70 3.62
N ALA A 5 -7.03 -8.02 3.53
CA ALA A 5 -7.05 -6.59 3.21
C ALA A 5 -6.32 -5.78 4.27
N VAL A 6 -6.55 -6.08 5.55
CA VAL A 6 -5.84 -5.42 6.65
C VAL A 6 -4.35 -5.74 6.60
N GLU A 7 -4.00 -7.01 6.39
CA GLU A 7 -2.59 -7.42 6.29
C GLU A 7 -1.89 -6.72 5.13
N LEU A 8 -2.57 -6.59 3.99
CA LEU A 8 -2.06 -5.90 2.81
C LEU A 8 -1.74 -4.44 3.14
N LEU A 9 -2.67 -3.75 3.79
CA LEU A 9 -2.50 -2.35 4.16
C LEU A 9 -1.38 -2.16 5.18
N ARG A 10 -1.31 -3.02 6.19
CA ARG A 10 -0.25 -2.93 7.21
C ARG A 10 1.12 -3.22 6.61
N ARG A 11 1.20 -4.21 5.73
CA ARG A 11 2.46 -4.51 5.07
C ARG A 11 2.91 -3.38 4.15
N ALA A 12 1.96 -2.76 3.43
CA ALA A 12 2.27 -1.60 2.61
C ALA A 12 2.81 -0.45 3.47
N SER A 13 2.20 -0.21 4.64
CA SER A 13 2.68 0.81 5.57
C SER A 13 4.10 0.51 6.05
N ASP A 14 4.42 -0.74 6.34
CA ASP A 14 5.77 -1.14 6.73
C ASP A 14 6.78 -0.84 5.62
N LEU A 15 6.41 -1.12 4.37
CA LEU A 15 7.28 -0.84 3.23
C LEU A 15 7.54 0.67 3.08
N ILE A 16 6.50 1.48 3.19
CA ILE A 16 6.64 2.94 3.16
C ILE A 16 7.55 3.41 4.29
N GLY A 17 7.45 2.80 5.46
CA GLY A 17 8.32 3.11 6.60
C GLY A 17 9.78 2.83 6.33
N ARG A 18 10.08 1.89 5.43
CA ARG A 18 11.45 1.59 5.02
C ARG A 18 11.98 2.58 3.99
N GLY A 19 11.12 3.07 3.13
CA GLY A 19 11.50 4.07 2.12
C GLY A 19 10.31 4.46 1.27
N TRP A 20 10.15 5.75 1.05
CA TRP A 20 9.05 6.32 0.27
C TRP A 20 9.61 7.10 -0.91
N THR A 21 8.94 7.03 -2.06
CA THR A 21 9.30 7.78 -3.25
C THR A 21 8.07 8.35 -3.94
N GLN A 22 8.31 9.35 -4.77
CA GLN A 22 7.30 9.96 -5.63
C GLN A 22 7.72 9.78 -7.09
N TYR A 23 6.74 9.88 -7.99
CA TYR A 23 6.92 9.86 -9.44
C TYR A 23 7.45 8.55 -10.00
N ALA A 24 7.42 7.49 -9.19
CA ALA A 24 7.71 6.13 -9.60
C ALA A 24 7.03 5.19 -8.62
N GLU A 25 6.73 3.96 -9.02
CA GLU A 25 6.16 2.97 -8.10
C GLU A 25 7.19 2.50 -7.09
N SER A 26 8.43 2.40 -7.50
CA SER A 26 9.55 2.06 -6.62
C SER A 26 10.87 2.44 -7.28
N ARG A 27 11.92 2.51 -6.45
CA ARG A 27 13.27 2.82 -6.93
C ARG A 27 14.28 1.96 -6.21
N ASP A 28 15.41 1.72 -6.88
CA ASP A 28 16.55 1.01 -6.28
C ASP A 28 17.50 2.00 -5.59
N ALA A 29 18.60 1.48 -5.05
CA ALA A 29 19.59 2.28 -4.34
C ALA A 29 20.24 3.36 -5.21
N GLY A 30 20.25 3.18 -6.52
CA GLY A 30 20.77 4.18 -7.45
C GLY A 30 19.77 5.23 -7.85
N GLY A 31 18.52 5.13 -7.39
CA GLY A 31 17.45 6.05 -7.75
C GLY A 31 16.72 5.70 -9.03
N ASP A 32 17.04 4.57 -9.64
CA ASP A 32 16.39 4.13 -10.88
C ASP A 32 15.03 3.48 -10.55
N ALA A 33 14.04 3.74 -11.40
CA ALA A 33 12.73 3.12 -11.25
C ALA A 33 12.85 1.62 -11.52
N VAL A 34 12.26 0.83 -10.61
CA VAL A 34 12.22 -0.64 -10.74
C VAL A 34 10.80 -1.10 -10.41
N ASP A 35 10.50 -2.35 -10.74
CA ASP A 35 9.20 -2.92 -10.38
C ASP A 35 9.10 -3.08 -8.86
N PRO A 36 7.92 -2.84 -8.27
CA PRO A 36 7.78 -2.86 -6.81
C PRO A 36 8.17 -4.18 -6.14
N TRP A 37 8.04 -5.29 -6.85
CA TRP A 37 8.36 -6.62 -6.32
C TRP A 37 9.82 -7.02 -6.49
N GLN A 38 10.64 -6.20 -7.14
CA GLN A 38 12.04 -6.56 -7.36
C GLN A 38 12.84 -6.50 -6.05
N PRO A 39 13.77 -7.45 -5.85
CA PRO A 39 14.59 -7.46 -4.63
C PRO A 39 15.43 -6.20 -4.47
N THR A 40 15.71 -5.49 -5.56
CA THR A 40 16.51 -4.26 -5.55
C THR A 40 15.73 -3.03 -5.13
N ALA A 41 14.39 -3.11 -5.05
CA ALA A 41 13.56 -1.98 -4.63
C ALA A 41 13.83 -1.65 -3.17
N ILE A 42 14.09 -0.37 -2.86
CA ILE A 42 14.35 0.10 -1.50
C ILE A 42 13.38 1.16 -1.03
N CYS A 43 12.56 1.69 -1.93
CA CYS A 43 11.53 2.65 -1.59
C CYS A 43 10.34 2.49 -2.54
N TRP A 44 9.17 2.88 -2.08
CA TRP A 44 7.91 2.66 -2.79
C TRP A 44 6.99 3.87 -2.68
N SER A 45 6.17 4.07 -3.72
CA SER A 45 5.02 4.97 -3.62
C SER A 45 3.88 4.23 -2.91
N LEU A 46 2.80 4.93 -2.63
CA LEU A 46 1.60 4.31 -2.04
C LEU A 46 1.15 3.11 -2.89
N LEU A 47 0.99 3.31 -4.19
CA LEU A 47 0.57 2.23 -5.08
C LEU A 47 1.64 1.14 -5.17
N GLY A 48 2.91 1.52 -5.28
CA GLY A 48 4.01 0.55 -5.34
C GLY A 48 4.08 -0.32 -4.11
N ALA A 49 3.87 0.26 -2.92
CA ALA A 49 3.85 -0.51 -1.67
C ALA A 49 2.71 -1.53 -1.65
N LEU A 50 1.53 -1.13 -2.13
CA LEU A 50 0.39 -2.05 -2.22
C LEU A 50 0.67 -3.19 -3.19
N VAL A 51 1.27 -2.89 -4.35
CA VAL A 51 1.63 -3.91 -5.34
C VAL A 51 2.66 -4.88 -4.78
N ALA A 52 3.69 -4.36 -4.10
CA ALA A 52 4.72 -5.21 -3.49
C ALA A 52 4.13 -6.11 -2.41
N ALA A 53 3.26 -5.56 -1.56
CA ALA A 53 2.60 -6.33 -0.52
C ALA A 53 1.68 -7.41 -1.12
N LEU A 54 0.99 -7.08 -2.21
CA LEU A 54 0.13 -8.02 -2.91
C LEU A 54 0.95 -9.17 -3.51
N ASP A 55 2.09 -8.85 -4.11
CA ASP A 55 3.00 -9.85 -4.67
C ASP A 55 3.47 -10.82 -3.58
N GLU A 56 3.80 -10.31 -2.40
CA GLU A 56 4.18 -11.16 -1.27
C GLU A 56 3.06 -12.12 -0.86
N GLN A 57 1.81 -11.67 -0.92
CA GLN A 57 0.66 -12.51 -0.56
C GLN A 57 0.35 -13.58 -1.60
N THR A 58 0.85 -13.42 -2.83
CA THR A 58 0.65 -14.38 -3.91
C THR A 58 1.84 -15.31 -4.10
N ASP A 59 2.79 -15.27 -3.16
CA ASP A 59 4.01 -16.04 -3.22
C ASP A 59 3.70 -17.52 -3.04
N ASN A 60 3.71 -18.39 -3.80
CA ASN A 60 3.41 -19.83 -3.83
C ASN A 60 2.47 -20.24 -4.96
N GLY A 61 2.28 -19.35 -5.93
CA GLY A 61 1.47 -19.68 -7.09
C GLY A 61 -0.04 -19.62 -6.88
N ASP A 62 -0.47 -19.06 -5.76
CA ASP A 62 -1.88 -18.84 -5.51
C ASP A 62 -2.42 -17.74 -6.43
N ASP A 63 -3.72 -17.77 -6.66
CA ASP A 63 -4.37 -16.72 -7.44
C ASP A 63 -4.19 -15.37 -6.74
N LEU A 64 -4.08 -14.31 -7.55
CA LEU A 64 -4.00 -12.94 -7.02
C LEU A 64 -5.22 -12.66 -6.16
N PRO A 65 -5.02 -12.18 -4.92
CA PRO A 65 -6.14 -11.86 -4.03
C PRO A 65 -6.79 -10.52 -4.41
N LEU A 66 -7.37 -10.46 -5.60
CA LEU A 66 -7.97 -9.24 -6.15
C LEU A 66 -9.12 -8.73 -5.29
N HIS A 67 -9.85 -9.65 -4.65
CA HIS A 67 -10.94 -9.31 -3.76
C HIS A 67 -10.41 -8.52 -2.55
N GLU A 68 -9.34 -9.00 -1.97
CA GLU A 68 -8.71 -8.34 -0.82
C GLU A 68 -8.09 -7.01 -1.22
N LEU A 69 -7.53 -6.94 -2.44
CA LEU A 69 -7.02 -5.66 -2.95
C LEU A 69 -8.17 -4.65 -3.12
N ALA A 70 -9.31 -5.07 -3.65
CA ALA A 70 -10.47 -4.20 -3.80
C ALA A 70 -10.93 -3.68 -2.44
N ASP A 71 -10.99 -4.55 -1.43
CA ASP A 71 -11.37 -4.13 -0.07
C ASP A 71 -10.37 -3.12 0.50
N ALA A 72 -9.08 -3.34 0.27
CA ALA A 72 -8.04 -2.42 0.73
C ALA A 72 -8.17 -1.06 0.05
N LEU A 73 -8.43 -1.04 -1.26
CA LEU A 73 -8.59 0.20 -2.01
C LEU A 73 -9.85 0.96 -1.56
N ASP A 74 -10.93 0.25 -1.27
CA ASP A 74 -12.15 0.88 -0.75
C ASP A 74 -11.89 1.54 0.60
N ALA A 75 -11.14 0.88 1.47
CA ALA A 75 -10.77 1.47 2.77
C ALA A 75 -9.88 2.69 2.58
N LEU A 76 -8.90 2.63 1.67
CA LEU A 76 -8.02 3.77 1.38
C LEU A 76 -8.79 4.97 0.83
N ALA A 77 -9.84 4.74 0.06
CA ALA A 77 -10.63 5.81 -0.53
C ALA A 77 -11.24 6.74 0.53
N LEU A 78 -11.37 6.27 1.77
CA LEU A 78 -11.86 7.10 2.87
C LEU A 78 -10.83 8.14 3.32
N PHE A 79 -9.56 7.93 3.03
CA PHE A 79 -8.46 8.75 3.53
C PHE A 79 -7.62 9.39 2.43
N VAL A 80 -7.84 9.00 1.19
CA VAL A 80 -7.14 9.54 0.03
C VAL A 80 -8.12 10.39 -0.77
N ASP A 81 -7.92 11.69 -0.76
CA ASP A 81 -8.82 12.65 -1.41
C ASP A 81 -8.43 12.83 -2.87
N SER A 82 -8.47 11.75 -3.63
CA SER A 82 -8.13 11.76 -5.04
C SER A 82 -8.63 10.47 -5.70
N ASP A 83 -8.99 10.56 -6.97
CA ASP A 83 -9.36 9.40 -7.76
C ASP A 83 -8.15 8.58 -8.18
N SER A 84 -6.95 9.12 -8.02
CA SER A 84 -5.70 8.45 -8.38
C SER A 84 -4.77 8.38 -7.19
N LEU A 85 -4.42 7.16 -6.77
CA LEU A 85 -3.45 6.97 -5.70
C LEU A 85 -2.08 7.54 -6.08
N ALA A 86 -1.70 7.41 -7.35
CA ALA A 86 -0.43 7.93 -7.82
C ALA A 86 -0.38 9.46 -7.73
N GLU A 87 -1.44 10.14 -8.16
CA GLU A 87 -1.50 11.60 -8.07
C GLU A 87 -1.50 12.08 -6.63
N TRP A 88 -2.23 11.39 -5.76
CA TRP A 88 -2.25 11.73 -4.33
C TRP A 88 -0.85 11.59 -3.73
N ASN A 89 -0.18 10.48 -4.03
CA ASN A 89 1.18 10.22 -3.55
C ASN A 89 2.17 11.26 -4.05
N ASP A 90 2.00 11.73 -5.28
CA ASP A 90 2.96 12.60 -5.95
C ASP A 90 2.72 14.09 -5.70
N ASP A 91 1.74 14.45 -4.89
CA ASP A 91 1.52 15.84 -4.49
C ASP A 91 2.80 16.37 -3.85
N PRO A 92 3.32 17.53 -4.31
CA PRO A 92 4.57 18.08 -3.78
C PRO A 92 4.57 18.32 -2.27
N LYS A 93 3.39 18.47 -1.67
CA LYS A 93 3.25 18.69 -0.22
C LYS A 93 3.09 17.39 0.56
N ARG A 94 2.98 16.25 -0.12
CA ARG A 94 2.80 14.96 0.52
C ARG A 94 4.08 14.56 1.23
N THR A 95 3.96 13.92 2.38
CA THR A 95 5.10 13.41 3.15
C THR A 95 4.98 11.90 3.33
N GLN A 96 6.09 11.28 3.69
CA GLN A 96 6.11 9.86 4.02
C GLN A 96 5.12 9.54 5.14
N ASP A 97 5.05 10.41 6.17
CA ASP A 97 4.12 10.23 7.28
C ASP A 97 2.67 10.32 6.83
N ASP A 98 2.36 11.18 5.86
CA ASP A 98 1.00 11.26 5.29
C ASP A 98 0.60 9.93 4.67
N VAL A 99 1.51 9.31 3.92
CA VAL A 99 1.26 8.05 3.22
C VAL A 99 1.09 6.92 4.23
N MET A 100 1.99 6.82 5.21
CA MET A 100 1.87 5.82 6.29
C MET A 100 0.58 6.02 7.06
N GLY A 101 0.25 7.26 7.39
CA GLY A 101 -0.97 7.59 8.12
C GLY A 101 -2.23 7.14 7.39
N ALA A 102 -2.28 7.36 6.07
CA ALA A 102 -3.42 6.91 5.27
C ALA A 102 -3.54 5.39 5.26
N LEU A 103 -2.43 4.69 5.11
CA LEU A 103 -2.42 3.22 5.13
C LEU A 103 -2.84 2.66 6.49
N ASP A 104 -2.31 3.23 7.56
CA ASP A 104 -2.64 2.79 8.92
C ASP A 104 -4.11 3.06 9.24
N ALA A 105 -4.63 4.23 8.86
CA ALA A 105 -6.03 4.56 9.06
C ALA A 105 -6.94 3.63 8.25
N ALA A 106 -6.56 3.34 7.01
CA ALA A 106 -7.32 2.42 6.16
C ALA A 106 -7.31 1.01 6.75
N ALA A 107 -6.18 0.56 7.29
CA ALA A 107 -6.09 -0.75 7.93
C ALA A 107 -7.05 -0.85 9.11
N GLU A 108 -7.11 0.18 9.95
CA GLU A 108 -8.06 0.20 11.06
C GLU A 108 -9.52 0.21 10.60
N ALA A 109 -9.80 0.98 9.55
CA ALA A 109 -11.15 1.04 8.99
C ALA A 109 -11.57 -0.29 8.37
N ALA A 110 -10.62 -1.06 7.84
CA ALA A 110 -10.89 -2.35 7.21
C ALA A 110 -11.02 -3.51 8.19
N VAL A 111 -10.63 -3.32 9.46
CA VAL A 111 -10.80 -4.36 10.47
C VAL A 111 -12.28 -4.69 10.62
N PRO A 112 -12.68 -5.97 10.48
CA PRO A 112 -14.07 -6.32 10.65
C PRO A 112 -14.57 -5.95 12.03
N ARG A 113 -15.67 -5.19 12.09
CA ARG A 113 -16.30 -4.87 13.36
C ARG A 113 -17.23 -6.01 13.71
N ARG A 114 -17.07 -6.54 14.90
CA ARG A 114 -18.07 -7.44 15.43
C ARG A 114 -19.30 -6.59 15.74
N LEU A 115 -20.36 -6.91 15.04
CA LEU A 115 -21.65 -6.38 15.42
C LEU A 115 -22.10 -7.24 16.58
N ASP A 116 -21.70 -6.84 17.75
CA ASP A 116 -22.27 -7.45 18.94
C ASP A 116 -23.68 -6.95 19.05
N ALA A 117 -24.55 -7.89 18.89
CA ALA A 117 -25.94 -7.58 19.11
C ALA A 117 -26.12 -7.13 20.53
#